data_7f5c0892b20c99a5703e1fba0305197c
#
_entry.id   7f5c0892b20c99a5703e1fba0305197c
#
_cell.length_a   1.000
_cell.length_b   1.000
_cell.length_c   1.000
_cell.angle_alpha   90.00
_cell.angle_beta   90.00
_cell.angle_gamma   90.00
#
_symmetry.space_group_name_H-M   'P 1'
#
loop_
_entity.id
_entity.type
_entity.pdbx_description
1 polymer ?
#
loop_
_entity_poly.entity_id
_entity_poly.type
_entity_poly.pdbx_seq_one_letter_code
_entity_poly.pdbx_strand_id
1 'polypeptide(L)'
;DRSVSRGLGDVYKRQLLFRPLPKHLNQSVIENALDPAKDVDCMTDGSMSGVFTGKNVGFPPCTPQACMEILDHYGIDCTGKKAVVVGRSLVVGKPAAMMLIKKNATVTVCHTRTVDMPSVVKEADIVIVAAGRAGVVDDTYLREGQVVIDVGINVNEEGKLCGDVDFEKAEPIVEAITPVPGGVGSVTTSVFCLLYTSDA
;
A
#
# COMPACT_ATOMS: atom_id res chain seq x y z
N ASP A 1 -18.90 32.10 4.61
CA ASP A 1 -19.99 32.06 5.60
C ASP A 1 -19.58 31.09 6.73
N ARG A 2 -19.34 31.65 7.92
CA ARG A 2 -18.86 30.87 9.07
C ARG A 2 -19.91 29.91 9.63
N SER A 3 -21.18 30.11 9.36
CA SER A 3 -22.25 29.23 9.82
C SER A 3 -22.32 27.94 8.97
N VAL A 4 -22.04 28.05 7.68
CA VAL A 4 -21.95 26.91 6.76
C VAL A 4 -20.74 26.05 7.09
N SER A 5 -19.62 26.69 7.43
CA SER A 5 -18.42 26.00 7.88
C SER A 5 -18.62 25.17 9.17
N ARG A 6 -19.42 25.66 10.10
CA ARG A 6 -19.77 24.95 11.34
C ARG A 6 -20.66 23.73 11.07
N GLY A 7 -21.62 23.84 10.18
CA GLY A 7 -22.48 22.74 9.79
C GLY A 7 -21.72 21.66 9.04
N LEU A 8 -20.75 22.04 8.21
CA LEU A 8 -19.88 21.10 7.50
C LEU A 8 -18.93 20.33 8.42
N GLY A 9 -18.49 20.93 9.53
CA GLY A 9 -17.63 20.26 10.50
C GLY A 9 -18.26 19.00 11.10
N ASP A 10 -19.55 19.00 11.33
CA ASP A 10 -20.31 17.85 11.84
C ASP A 10 -20.70 16.86 10.72
N VAL A 11 -20.62 17.28 9.48
CA VAL A 11 -21.05 16.49 8.30
C VAL A 11 -19.88 15.73 7.67
N TYR A 12 -18.61 16.07 7.98
CA TYR A 12 -17.46 15.29 7.46
C TYR A 12 -17.48 13.87 8.02
N LYS A 13 -18.01 12.96 7.22
CA LYS A 13 -18.07 11.53 7.53
C LYS A 13 -16.69 10.85 7.38
N ARG A 14 -15.79 11.46 6.59
CA ARG A 14 -14.45 10.92 6.28
C ARG A 14 -13.42 12.04 6.29
N GLN A 15 -12.22 11.74 6.73
CA GLN A 15 -11.11 12.68 6.81
C GLN A 15 -9.84 12.08 6.25
N LEU A 16 -9.17 12.83 5.37
CA LEU A 16 -7.83 12.51 4.86
C LEU A 16 -6.86 13.58 5.35
N LEU A 17 -5.82 13.14 6.01
CA LEU A 17 -4.75 13.98 6.49
C LEU A 17 -3.47 13.70 5.70
N PHE A 18 -3.02 14.68 4.91
CA PHE A 18 -1.81 14.52 4.11
C PHE A 18 -0.55 14.50 4.97
N ARG A 19 0.37 13.59 4.67
CA ARG A 19 1.68 13.41 5.31
C ARG A 19 2.82 13.67 4.32
N PRO A 20 4.00 14.11 4.77
CA PRO A 20 4.37 14.41 6.16
C PRO A 20 3.78 15.74 6.66
N LEU A 21 3.49 15.81 7.95
CA LEU A 21 3.08 17.07 8.58
C LEU A 21 4.27 18.05 8.72
N PRO A 22 4.02 19.36 8.76
CA PRO A 22 5.06 20.34 9.09
C PRO A 22 5.76 20.00 10.41
N LYS A 23 7.09 20.17 10.44
CA LYS A 23 7.95 19.76 11.58
C LYS A 23 7.58 20.36 12.95
N HIS A 24 6.87 21.51 12.96
CA HIS A 24 6.42 22.16 14.19
C HIS A 24 5.15 21.55 14.78
N LEU A 25 4.48 20.66 14.06
CA LEU A 25 3.29 19.96 14.53
C LEU A 25 3.67 18.61 15.13
N ASN A 26 2.99 18.25 16.22
CA ASN A 26 3.15 16.93 16.81
C ASN A 26 2.20 15.93 16.10
N GLN A 27 2.77 15.13 15.23
CA GLN A 27 2.03 14.16 14.42
C GLN A 27 1.22 13.20 15.29
N SER A 28 1.80 12.66 16.36
CA SER A 28 1.12 11.68 17.23
C SER A 28 -0.11 12.28 17.93
N VAL A 29 -0.06 13.55 18.34
CA VAL A 29 -1.23 14.23 18.94
C VAL A 29 -2.35 14.37 17.92
N ILE A 30 -2.02 14.72 16.67
CA ILE A 30 -3.00 14.92 15.60
C ILE A 30 -3.61 13.57 15.18
N GLU A 31 -2.80 12.54 14.99
CA GLU A 31 -3.24 11.19 14.67
C GLU A 31 -4.21 10.65 15.73
N ASN A 32 -3.89 10.82 17.01
CA ASN A 32 -4.74 10.37 18.11
C ASN A 32 -6.02 11.23 18.33
N ALA A 33 -6.09 12.41 17.74
CA ALA A 33 -7.29 13.25 17.78
C ALA A 33 -8.31 12.89 16.67
N LEU A 34 -7.87 12.14 15.65
CA LEU A 34 -8.73 11.73 14.56
C LEU A 34 -9.58 10.51 14.99
N ASP A 35 -10.89 10.59 14.71
CA ASP A 35 -11.79 9.45 14.94
C ASP A 35 -11.49 8.31 13.95
N PRO A 36 -11.17 7.09 14.41
CA PRO A 36 -10.94 5.95 13.52
C PRO A 36 -12.09 5.69 12.53
N ALA A 37 -13.33 5.98 12.88
CA ALA A 37 -14.48 5.85 11.99
C ALA A 37 -14.46 6.85 10.81
N LYS A 38 -13.65 7.91 10.90
CA LYS A 38 -13.47 8.93 9.86
C LYS A 38 -12.12 8.85 9.14
N ASP A 39 -11.23 8.00 9.61
CA ASP A 39 -9.83 7.86 9.19
C ASP A 39 -9.72 6.97 7.94
N VAL A 40 -9.84 7.55 6.76
CA VAL A 40 -9.83 6.81 5.48
C VAL A 40 -8.45 6.37 5.00
N ASP A 41 -7.38 6.76 5.68
CA ASP A 41 -5.99 6.39 5.31
C ASP A 41 -5.24 5.66 6.43
N CYS A 42 -5.99 5.16 7.42
CA CYS A 42 -5.42 4.32 8.49
C CYS A 42 -4.26 5.00 9.24
N MET A 43 -4.43 6.28 9.60
CA MET A 43 -3.42 7.02 10.35
C MET A 43 -3.44 6.72 11.83
N THR A 44 -4.63 6.41 12.38
CA THR A 44 -4.82 6.21 13.80
C THR A 44 -4.39 4.81 14.25
N ASP A 45 -3.93 4.70 15.49
CA ASP A 45 -3.65 3.41 16.11
C ASP A 45 -4.90 2.50 16.13
N GLY A 46 -6.09 3.10 16.24
CA GLY A 46 -7.37 2.39 16.19
C GLY A 46 -7.58 1.71 14.83
N SER A 47 -7.46 2.44 13.72
CA SER A 47 -7.57 1.90 12.36
C SER A 47 -6.49 0.83 12.09
N MET A 48 -5.25 1.10 12.52
CA MET A 48 -4.14 0.15 12.38
C MET A 48 -4.40 -1.15 13.15
N SER A 49 -4.99 -1.05 14.36
CA SER A 49 -5.37 -2.24 15.12
C SER A 49 -6.44 -3.06 14.40
N GLY A 50 -7.36 -2.43 13.69
CA GLY A 50 -8.34 -3.09 12.83
C GLY A 50 -7.67 -3.92 11.72
N VAL A 51 -6.69 -3.34 11.03
CA VAL A 51 -5.90 -4.03 9.99
C VAL A 51 -5.15 -5.22 10.59
N PHE A 52 -4.50 -5.04 11.74
CA PHE A 52 -3.72 -6.09 12.40
C PHE A 52 -4.60 -7.25 12.89
N THR A 53 -5.75 -6.94 13.49
CA THR A 53 -6.65 -7.94 14.07
C THR A 53 -7.65 -8.53 13.08
N GLY A 54 -7.77 -7.96 11.89
CA GLY A 54 -8.78 -8.32 10.90
C GLY A 54 -10.21 -7.91 11.28
N LYS A 55 -10.38 -7.05 12.30
CA LYS A 55 -11.67 -6.53 12.76
C LYS A 55 -12.06 -5.28 11.97
N ASN A 56 -13.36 -5.00 11.90
CA ASN A 56 -13.89 -3.79 11.25
C ASN A 56 -13.76 -2.58 12.21
N VAL A 57 -12.53 -2.12 12.43
CA VAL A 57 -12.22 -0.90 13.19
C VAL A 57 -11.48 0.04 12.26
N GLY A 58 -12.08 1.20 11.97
CA GLY A 58 -11.55 2.14 10.98
C GLY A 58 -11.50 1.54 9.57
N PHE A 59 -10.62 2.09 8.75
CA PHE A 59 -10.43 1.67 7.36
C PHE A 59 -8.98 1.23 7.14
N PRO A 60 -8.73 0.26 6.24
CA PRO A 60 -7.36 -0.06 5.83
C PRO A 60 -6.75 1.11 5.04
N PRO A 61 -5.42 1.22 4.99
CA PRO A 61 -4.76 2.23 4.15
C PRO A 61 -5.11 2.01 2.68
N CYS A 62 -5.42 3.08 1.95
CA CYS A 62 -5.90 2.99 0.57
C CYS A 62 -4.94 2.28 -0.38
N THR A 63 -3.62 2.49 -0.23
CA THR A 63 -2.62 1.88 -1.12
C THR A 63 -2.49 0.36 -0.92
N PRO A 64 -2.35 -0.18 0.29
CA PRO A 64 -2.44 -1.62 0.53
C PRO A 64 -3.77 -2.22 0.07
N GLN A 65 -4.90 -1.54 0.30
CA GLN A 65 -6.20 -2.00 -0.21
C GLN A 65 -6.20 -2.07 -1.73
N ALA A 66 -5.64 -1.07 -2.43
CA ALA A 66 -5.51 -1.09 -3.88
C ALA A 66 -4.71 -2.30 -4.39
N CYS A 67 -3.66 -2.70 -3.67
CA CYS A 67 -2.93 -3.93 -4.01
C CYS A 67 -3.83 -5.17 -3.91
N MET A 68 -4.67 -5.25 -2.88
CA MET A 68 -5.61 -6.36 -2.71
C MET A 68 -6.69 -6.36 -3.79
N GLU A 69 -7.23 -5.19 -4.14
CA GLU A 69 -8.22 -5.04 -5.22
C GLU A 69 -7.66 -5.46 -6.58
N ILE A 70 -6.39 -5.14 -6.85
CA ILE A 70 -5.71 -5.58 -8.08
C ILE A 70 -5.62 -7.11 -8.11
N LEU A 71 -5.17 -7.76 -7.04
CA LEU A 71 -5.11 -9.22 -6.96
C LEU A 71 -6.47 -9.87 -7.17
N ASP A 72 -7.52 -9.34 -6.53
CA ASP A 72 -8.89 -9.84 -6.66
C ASP A 72 -9.45 -9.63 -8.07
N HIS A 73 -9.23 -8.46 -8.66
CA HIS A 73 -9.70 -8.12 -10.01
C HIS A 73 -9.15 -9.07 -11.07
N TYR A 74 -7.88 -9.43 -10.96
CA TYR A 74 -7.24 -10.36 -11.89
C TYR A 74 -7.38 -11.83 -11.49
N GLY A 75 -8.14 -12.13 -10.44
CA GLY A 75 -8.40 -13.50 -10.00
C GLY A 75 -7.18 -14.22 -9.43
N ILE A 76 -6.21 -13.46 -8.89
CA ILE A 76 -4.98 -14.00 -8.31
C ILE A 76 -5.27 -14.48 -6.90
N ASP A 77 -5.46 -15.80 -6.73
CA ASP A 77 -5.69 -16.40 -5.42
C ASP A 77 -4.41 -16.38 -4.58
N CYS A 78 -4.50 -15.80 -3.41
CA CYS A 78 -3.39 -15.72 -2.45
C CYS A 78 -3.30 -16.95 -1.54
N THR A 79 -4.32 -17.81 -1.52
CA THR A 79 -4.41 -18.96 -0.60
C THR A 79 -3.24 -19.93 -0.78
N GLY A 80 -2.46 -20.12 0.28
CA GLY A 80 -1.29 -21.01 0.28
C GLY A 80 -0.08 -20.48 -0.50
N LYS A 81 -0.18 -19.32 -1.14
CA LYS A 81 0.92 -18.70 -1.90
C LYS A 81 1.96 -18.10 -0.98
N LYS A 82 3.22 -18.11 -1.42
CA LYS A 82 4.30 -17.36 -0.79
C LYS A 82 4.24 -15.92 -1.29
N ALA A 83 4.05 -14.97 -0.38
CA ALA A 83 4.05 -13.55 -0.69
C ALA A 83 5.25 -12.86 -0.02
N VAL A 84 5.94 -12.02 -0.77
CA VAL A 84 7.02 -11.18 -0.24
C VAL A 84 6.62 -9.72 -0.35
N VAL A 85 6.76 -8.99 0.75
CA VAL A 85 6.58 -7.53 0.79
C VAL A 85 7.94 -6.88 0.99
N VAL A 86 8.42 -6.15 -0.01
CA VAL A 86 9.67 -5.38 0.07
C VAL A 86 9.35 -3.97 0.56
N GLY A 87 9.58 -3.77 1.86
CA GLY A 87 9.26 -2.55 2.59
C GLY A 87 8.48 -2.85 3.87
N ARG A 88 8.67 -2.02 4.90
CA ARG A 88 8.06 -2.23 6.23
C ARG A 88 7.47 -0.96 6.85
N SER A 89 7.06 -0.02 6.01
CA SER A 89 6.41 1.20 6.49
C SER A 89 5.05 0.89 7.13
N LEU A 90 4.59 1.76 8.02
CA LEU A 90 3.24 1.68 8.59
C LEU A 90 2.18 2.05 7.55
N VAL A 91 2.56 2.78 6.49
CA VAL A 91 1.63 3.24 5.46
C VAL A 91 1.32 2.15 4.44
N VAL A 92 2.31 1.34 4.06
CA VAL A 92 2.14 0.33 3.00
C VAL A 92 2.61 -1.06 3.42
N GLY A 93 3.89 -1.23 3.76
CA GLY A 93 4.48 -2.56 3.86
C GLY A 93 3.85 -3.45 4.94
N LYS A 94 3.74 -2.96 6.18
CA LYS A 94 3.11 -3.71 7.27
C LYS A 94 1.62 -3.97 7.04
N PRO A 95 0.80 -2.97 6.65
CA PRO A 95 -0.59 -3.21 6.32
C PRO A 95 -0.78 -4.23 5.19
N ALA A 96 -0.03 -4.11 4.10
CA ALA A 96 -0.09 -5.06 2.98
C ALA A 96 0.22 -6.49 3.43
N ALA A 97 1.22 -6.67 4.29
CA ALA A 97 1.55 -7.97 4.85
C ALA A 97 0.39 -8.56 5.67
N MET A 98 -0.24 -7.76 6.53
CA MET A 98 -1.40 -8.21 7.32
C MET A 98 -2.60 -8.56 6.43
N MET A 99 -2.85 -7.78 5.39
CA MET A 99 -3.94 -8.03 4.45
C MET A 99 -3.70 -9.29 3.60
N LEU A 100 -2.46 -9.57 3.19
CA LEU A 100 -2.09 -10.82 2.54
C LEU A 100 -2.26 -12.03 3.45
N ILE A 101 -1.90 -11.92 4.74
CA ILE A 101 -2.16 -12.97 5.75
C ILE A 101 -3.66 -13.22 5.87
N LYS A 102 -4.50 -12.16 5.89
CA LYS A 102 -5.96 -12.30 5.89
C LYS A 102 -6.49 -13.01 4.64
N LYS A 103 -5.77 -12.93 3.51
CA LYS A 103 -6.04 -13.67 2.27
C LYS A 103 -5.39 -15.07 2.23
N ASN A 104 -4.97 -15.60 3.38
CA ASN A 104 -4.36 -16.92 3.54
C ASN A 104 -3.00 -17.10 2.83
N ALA A 105 -2.26 -16.03 2.56
CA ALA A 105 -0.89 -16.13 2.07
C ALA A 105 0.10 -16.39 3.21
N THR A 106 1.23 -17.03 2.87
CA THR A 106 2.43 -17.08 3.73
C THR A 106 3.30 -15.88 3.40
N VAL A 107 3.49 -14.95 4.36
CA VAL A 107 4.08 -13.66 4.09
C VAL A 107 5.46 -13.50 4.70
N THR A 108 6.41 -13.07 3.89
CA THR A 108 7.75 -12.61 4.31
C THR A 108 7.88 -11.11 4.06
N VAL A 109 8.37 -10.36 5.06
CA VAL A 109 8.61 -8.92 4.93
C VAL A 109 10.12 -8.67 4.82
N CYS A 110 10.55 -8.10 3.70
CA CYS A 110 11.93 -7.73 3.42
C CYS A 110 12.17 -6.23 3.65
N HIS A 111 13.39 -5.89 3.99
CA HIS A 111 13.81 -4.51 4.22
C HIS A 111 15.33 -4.36 4.02
N THR A 112 15.86 -3.15 4.14
CA THR A 112 17.28 -2.82 3.91
C THR A 112 18.31 -3.62 4.72
N ARG A 113 17.88 -4.38 5.73
CA ARG A 113 18.74 -5.25 6.54
C ARG A 113 18.45 -6.73 6.31
N THR A 114 17.61 -7.08 5.33
CA THR A 114 17.38 -8.48 4.94
C THR A 114 18.63 -9.00 4.27
N VAL A 115 19.12 -10.14 4.76
CA VAL A 115 20.28 -10.82 4.17
C VAL A 115 19.80 -11.57 2.93
N ASP A 116 20.54 -11.46 1.83
CA ASP A 116 20.24 -12.11 0.55
C ASP A 116 18.77 -11.94 0.11
N MET A 117 18.33 -10.68 0.07
CA MET A 117 16.97 -10.35 -0.32
C MET A 117 16.58 -10.88 -1.71
N PRO A 118 17.48 -10.92 -2.72
CA PRO A 118 17.16 -11.54 -4.01
C PRO A 118 16.69 -12.99 -3.91
N SER A 119 17.37 -13.83 -3.15
CA SER A 119 16.96 -15.23 -2.96
C SER A 119 15.60 -15.35 -2.28
N VAL A 120 15.32 -14.50 -1.27
CA VAL A 120 14.02 -14.48 -0.59
C VAL A 120 12.90 -14.08 -1.54
N VAL A 121 13.12 -13.05 -2.38
CA VAL A 121 12.11 -12.57 -3.34
C VAL A 121 11.86 -13.60 -4.45
N LYS A 122 12.90 -14.30 -4.91
CA LYS A 122 12.76 -15.36 -5.93
C LYS A 122 11.86 -16.52 -5.49
N GLU A 123 11.77 -16.80 -4.20
CA GLU A 123 10.90 -17.87 -3.70
C GLU A 123 9.41 -17.52 -3.69
N ALA A 124 9.07 -16.24 -3.86
CA ALA A 124 7.69 -15.78 -3.81
C ALA A 124 6.91 -16.13 -5.08
N ASP A 125 5.59 -16.28 -4.93
CA ASP A 125 4.62 -16.28 -6.01
C ASP A 125 4.07 -14.87 -6.25
N ILE A 126 3.93 -14.09 -5.17
CA ILE A 126 3.43 -12.71 -5.20
C ILE A 126 4.47 -11.81 -4.54
N VAL A 127 4.83 -10.71 -5.22
CA VAL A 127 5.79 -9.72 -4.72
C VAL A 127 5.13 -8.35 -4.69
N ILE A 128 5.08 -7.72 -3.52
CA ILE A 128 4.67 -6.31 -3.38
C ILE A 128 5.91 -5.49 -3.06
N VAL A 129 6.24 -4.52 -3.93
CA VAL A 129 7.42 -3.67 -3.75
C VAL A 129 7.00 -2.27 -3.33
N ALA A 130 7.39 -1.87 -2.11
CA ALA A 130 7.08 -0.60 -1.47
C ALA A 130 8.28 -0.07 -0.67
N ALA A 131 9.43 0.03 -1.36
CA ALA A 131 10.71 0.42 -0.78
C ALA A 131 10.92 1.95 -0.80
N GLY A 132 10.19 2.67 -1.65
CA GLY A 132 10.29 4.12 -1.81
C GLY A 132 11.62 4.56 -2.46
N ARG A 133 12.20 3.71 -3.31
CA ARG A 133 13.41 3.99 -4.06
C ARG A 133 13.38 3.28 -5.41
N ALA A 134 13.62 4.04 -6.49
CA ALA A 134 13.63 3.53 -7.84
C ALA A 134 14.62 2.37 -8.04
N GLY A 135 14.20 1.33 -8.78
CA GLY A 135 15.05 0.24 -9.23
C GLY A 135 15.63 -0.63 -8.11
N VAL A 136 14.97 -0.69 -6.95
CA VAL A 136 15.42 -1.53 -5.80
C VAL A 136 15.29 -3.02 -6.12
N VAL A 137 14.32 -3.38 -6.93
CA VAL A 137 14.11 -4.74 -7.41
C VAL A 137 14.33 -4.76 -8.92
N ASP A 138 15.24 -5.60 -9.38
CA ASP A 138 15.56 -5.81 -10.78
C ASP A 138 15.38 -7.30 -11.16
N ASP A 139 15.80 -7.66 -12.36
CA ASP A 139 15.74 -9.02 -12.89
C ASP A 139 16.45 -10.06 -12.01
N THR A 140 17.47 -9.66 -11.24
CA THR A 140 18.20 -10.57 -10.35
C THR A 140 17.35 -11.03 -9.16
N TYR A 141 16.27 -10.35 -8.84
CA TYR A 141 15.32 -10.69 -7.76
C TYR A 141 14.16 -11.55 -8.22
N LEU A 142 13.93 -11.63 -9.54
CA LEU A 142 12.67 -12.13 -10.08
C LEU A 142 12.84 -13.46 -10.81
N ARG A 143 11.75 -14.16 -11.04
CA ARG A 143 11.63 -15.38 -11.82
C ARG A 143 10.30 -15.47 -12.57
N GLU A 144 10.22 -16.36 -13.52
CA GLU A 144 8.99 -16.70 -14.24
C GLU A 144 7.87 -17.15 -13.28
N GLY A 145 6.64 -16.83 -13.61
CA GLY A 145 5.43 -17.18 -12.87
C GLY A 145 5.17 -16.33 -11.62
N GLN A 146 5.90 -15.24 -11.41
CA GLN A 146 5.64 -14.31 -10.31
C GLN A 146 4.66 -13.21 -10.71
N VAL A 147 3.81 -12.82 -9.78
CA VAL A 147 2.99 -11.61 -9.87
C VAL A 147 3.65 -10.51 -9.06
N VAL A 148 3.95 -9.37 -9.70
CA VAL A 148 4.66 -8.25 -9.08
C VAL A 148 3.74 -7.03 -9.02
N ILE A 149 3.55 -6.49 -7.82
CA ILE A 149 2.81 -5.24 -7.59
C ILE A 149 3.81 -4.18 -7.14
N ASP A 150 4.11 -3.26 -8.05
CA ASP A 150 4.98 -2.11 -7.78
C ASP A 150 4.16 -0.95 -7.24
N VAL A 151 4.42 -0.58 -5.99
CA VAL A 151 3.77 0.53 -5.28
C VAL A 151 4.61 1.80 -5.36
N GLY A 152 5.85 1.69 -5.81
CA GLY A 152 6.79 2.81 -5.86
C GLY A 152 6.28 3.96 -6.75
N ILE A 153 6.52 5.18 -6.30
CA ILE A 153 6.33 6.39 -7.11
C ILE A 153 7.58 7.24 -6.95
N ASN A 154 8.43 7.20 -7.96
CA ASN A 154 9.69 7.93 -7.99
C ASN A 154 9.77 8.77 -9.26
N VAL A 155 10.75 9.65 -9.34
CA VAL A 155 11.10 10.38 -10.55
C VAL A 155 12.53 9.97 -10.92
N ASN A 156 12.73 9.46 -12.12
CA ASN A 156 14.03 9.06 -12.62
C ASN A 156 14.88 10.28 -13.04
N GLU A 157 16.12 10.03 -13.48
CA GLU A 157 17.05 11.08 -13.90
C GLU A 157 16.54 11.90 -15.12
N GLU A 158 15.63 11.32 -15.91
CA GLU A 158 15.01 12.00 -17.06
C GLU A 158 13.75 12.81 -16.68
N GLY A 159 13.38 12.85 -15.39
CA GLY A 159 12.18 13.53 -14.91
C GLY A 159 10.88 12.74 -15.12
N LYS A 160 10.96 11.47 -15.52
CA LYS A 160 9.80 10.59 -15.72
C LYS A 160 9.43 9.83 -14.45
N LEU A 161 8.12 9.57 -14.27
CA LEU A 161 7.65 8.71 -13.19
C LEU A 161 8.10 7.27 -13.43
N CYS A 162 8.59 6.63 -12.37
CA CYS A 162 8.97 5.23 -12.33
C CYS A 162 8.63 4.59 -10.97
N GLY A 163 8.62 3.28 -10.93
CA GLY A 163 8.38 2.51 -9.72
C GLY A 163 9.64 2.20 -8.91
N ASP A 164 9.48 1.32 -7.95
CA ASP A 164 10.56 0.73 -7.17
C ASP A 164 11.19 -0.47 -7.89
N VAL A 165 10.52 -1.01 -8.91
CA VAL A 165 10.99 -2.11 -9.76
C VAL A 165 11.58 -1.55 -11.05
N ASP A 166 12.68 -2.15 -11.53
CA ASP A 166 13.18 -1.93 -12.89
C ASP A 166 12.24 -2.62 -13.89
N PHE A 167 11.21 -1.88 -14.32
CA PHE A 167 10.09 -2.42 -15.09
C PHE A 167 10.55 -3.06 -16.41
N GLU A 168 11.46 -2.42 -17.13
CA GLU A 168 11.92 -2.90 -18.45
C GLU A 168 12.64 -4.25 -18.35
N LYS A 169 13.33 -4.51 -17.23
CA LYS A 169 13.98 -5.78 -16.98
C LYS A 169 13.06 -6.82 -16.36
N ALA A 170 12.07 -6.39 -15.58
CA ALA A 170 11.16 -7.28 -14.87
C ALA A 170 10.04 -7.83 -15.77
N GLU A 171 9.43 -6.98 -16.61
CA GLU A 171 8.27 -7.33 -17.45
C GLU A 171 8.47 -8.59 -18.29
N PRO A 172 9.62 -8.80 -19.00
CA PRO A 172 9.80 -9.99 -19.83
C PRO A 172 9.99 -11.30 -19.03
N ILE A 173 10.15 -11.22 -17.72
CA ILE A 173 10.45 -12.38 -16.85
C ILE A 173 9.22 -12.84 -16.09
N VAL A 174 8.43 -11.92 -15.54
CA VAL A 174 7.35 -12.23 -14.61
C VAL A 174 6.04 -12.52 -15.35
N GLU A 175 5.10 -13.18 -14.68
CA GLU A 175 3.78 -13.46 -15.26
C GLU A 175 2.94 -12.18 -15.41
N ALA A 176 3.02 -11.30 -14.40
CA ALA A 176 2.33 -10.02 -14.42
C ALA A 176 3.07 -8.99 -13.55
N ILE A 177 3.03 -7.73 -13.98
CA ILE A 177 3.58 -6.61 -13.22
C ILE A 177 2.71 -5.37 -13.41
N THR A 178 2.49 -4.62 -12.34
CA THR A 178 1.79 -3.33 -12.42
C THR A 178 2.72 -2.25 -12.97
N PRO A 179 2.30 -1.44 -13.97
CA PRO A 179 3.10 -0.33 -14.50
C PRO A 179 3.12 0.87 -13.55
N VAL A 180 4.14 1.71 -13.68
CA VAL A 180 4.20 3.04 -13.06
C VAL A 180 4.60 4.06 -14.12
N PRO A 181 3.75 5.05 -14.43
CA PRO A 181 2.40 5.31 -13.92
C PRO A 181 1.31 4.35 -14.47
N GLY A 182 0.10 4.44 -13.93
CA GLY A 182 -1.08 3.73 -14.45
C GLY A 182 -1.44 2.44 -13.70
N GLY A 183 -0.62 2.01 -12.74
CA GLY A 183 -0.88 0.84 -11.88
C GLY A 183 -1.55 1.19 -10.56
N VAL A 184 -0.90 0.81 -9.46
CA VAL A 184 -1.43 0.92 -8.08
C VAL A 184 -1.93 2.32 -7.73
N GLY A 185 -1.23 3.37 -8.16
CA GLY A 185 -1.62 4.75 -7.85
C GLY A 185 -3.02 5.12 -8.36
N SER A 186 -3.41 4.65 -9.54
CA SER A 186 -4.75 4.88 -10.12
C SER A 186 -5.82 4.15 -9.31
N VAL A 187 -5.56 2.90 -8.91
CA VAL A 187 -6.48 2.10 -8.08
C VAL A 187 -6.58 2.68 -6.66
N THR A 188 -5.47 3.16 -6.08
CA THR A 188 -5.47 3.86 -4.78
C THR A 188 -6.45 5.04 -4.78
N THR A 189 -6.44 5.85 -5.84
CA THR A 189 -7.37 6.97 -5.98
C THR A 189 -8.82 6.49 -6.03
N SER A 190 -9.10 5.40 -6.74
CA SER A 190 -10.45 4.80 -6.84
C SER A 190 -10.91 4.27 -5.48
N VAL A 191 -10.05 3.56 -4.76
CA VAL A 191 -10.34 3.07 -3.39
C VAL A 191 -10.65 4.24 -2.46
N PHE A 192 -9.84 5.28 -2.50
CA PHE A 192 -10.07 6.49 -1.71
C PHE A 192 -11.44 7.12 -2.04
N CYS A 193 -11.78 7.28 -3.31
CA CYS A 193 -13.06 7.83 -3.75
C CYS A 193 -14.23 6.99 -3.23
N LEU A 194 -14.14 5.66 -3.31
CA LEU A 194 -15.17 4.77 -2.79
C LEU A 194 -15.38 4.94 -1.28
N LEU A 195 -14.30 4.96 -0.50
CA LEU A 195 -14.36 5.15 0.94
C LEU A 195 -14.91 6.53 1.32
N TYR A 196 -14.53 7.56 0.57
CA TYR A 196 -14.97 8.93 0.82
C TYR A 196 -16.45 9.15 0.48
N THR A 197 -16.97 8.45 -0.54
CA THR A 197 -18.35 8.62 -1.04
C THR A 197 -19.32 7.57 -0.49
N SER A 198 -18.83 6.49 0.12
CA SER A 198 -19.71 5.46 0.71
C SER A 198 -20.52 6.07 1.86
N ASP A 199 -21.82 5.95 1.77
CA ASP A 199 -22.69 6.21 2.90
C ASP A 199 -22.48 5.10 3.94
N ALA A 200 -22.05 5.54 5.11
CA ALA A 200 -21.90 4.67 6.26
C ALA A 200 -23.25 4.40 6.91
#